data_5e04032b8ee2a49e15baf11806bfc63a
#
_entry.id   5e04032b8ee2a49e15baf11806bfc63a
#
_cell.length_a   1.000
_cell.length_b   1.000
_cell.length_c   1.000
_cell.angle_alpha   90.00
_cell.angle_beta   90.00
_cell.angle_gamma   90.00
#
_symmetry.space_group_name_H-M   'P 1'
#
loop_
_entity.id
_entity.type
_entity.pdbx_description
1 polymer ?
#
loop_
_entity_poly.entity_id
_entity_poly.type
_entity_poly.pdbx_seq_one_letter_code
_entity_poly.pdbx_strand_id
1 'polypeptide(L)'
;MLLDQETENEIVYELCQLLGRAILPVSRFDRPEAPAGGFGTAFFYTQLVGATDDGDVVHEWLLTADATTHAPYGEIGLRPSITEPADAASEDIRMPDFAGRWLHLPEIGVAAMPTGGLHGYAEDRGWHWRTQQVTDAVAAQADAIARVGAEPSAAFVLALGVAGDGARPLEAVIERVVRDGDDLRISTELPSGYVGAPVFGADADPDGDLALRCLGLVLPGNGTGHPVATFDRIRSAIAAATARYR
;
A
#
# COMPACT_ATOMS: atom_id res chain seq x y z
N MET A 1 16.12 -13.49 -6.13
CA MET A 1 16.30 -14.88 -5.60
C MET A 1 14.97 -15.61 -5.69
N LEU A 2 14.96 -16.87 -6.14
CA LEU A 2 13.78 -17.74 -6.08
C LEU A 2 13.87 -18.52 -4.76
N LEU A 3 12.76 -18.62 -4.06
CA LEU A 3 12.63 -19.36 -2.80
C LEU A 3 11.92 -20.69 -3.07
N ASP A 4 12.07 -21.64 -2.17
CA ASP A 4 11.24 -22.85 -2.19
C ASP A 4 9.83 -22.53 -1.66
N GLN A 5 8.88 -23.42 -1.98
CA GLN A 5 7.46 -23.22 -1.68
C GLN A 5 7.17 -23.13 -0.17
N GLU A 6 7.91 -23.84 0.66
CA GLU A 6 7.71 -23.83 2.12
C GLU A 6 8.11 -22.48 2.70
N THR A 7 9.29 -21.97 2.34
CA THR A 7 9.77 -20.64 2.71
C THR A 7 8.82 -19.54 2.18
N GLU A 8 8.35 -19.63 0.93
CA GLU A 8 7.39 -18.68 0.38
C GLU A 8 6.09 -18.62 1.19
N ASN A 9 5.55 -19.76 1.62
CA ASN A 9 4.34 -19.84 2.44
C ASN A 9 4.55 -19.28 3.86
N GLU A 10 5.71 -19.54 4.48
CA GLU A 10 6.05 -18.97 5.80
C GLU A 10 6.11 -17.45 5.73
N ILE A 11 6.76 -16.89 4.71
CA ILE A 11 6.82 -15.44 4.50
C ILE A 11 5.43 -14.84 4.33
N VAL A 12 4.56 -15.44 3.53
CA VAL A 12 3.16 -14.97 3.37
C VAL A 12 2.45 -14.95 4.70
N TYR A 13 2.58 -16.00 5.50
CA TYR A 13 1.95 -16.06 6.81
C TYR A 13 2.44 -14.95 7.74
N GLU A 14 3.75 -14.74 7.83
CA GLU A 14 4.35 -13.67 8.63
C GLU A 14 3.93 -12.27 8.15
N LEU A 15 3.95 -12.00 6.85
CA LEU A 15 3.50 -10.74 6.28
C LEU A 15 2.02 -10.47 6.61
N CYS A 16 1.16 -11.48 6.52
CA CYS A 16 -0.25 -11.35 6.89
C CYS A 16 -0.42 -11.03 8.39
N GLN A 17 0.40 -11.60 9.27
CA GLN A 17 0.37 -11.29 10.70
C GLN A 17 0.91 -9.90 11.01
N LEU A 18 2.04 -9.52 10.40
CA LEU A 18 2.73 -8.26 10.66
C LEU A 18 2.04 -7.05 10.02
N LEU A 19 1.42 -7.22 8.84
CA LEU A 19 0.94 -6.11 8.03
C LEU A 19 -0.53 -6.23 7.63
N GLY A 20 -1.21 -7.29 8.05
CA GLY A 20 -2.62 -7.48 7.71
C GLY A 20 -3.49 -6.29 8.10
N ARG A 21 -3.16 -5.58 9.17
CA ARG A 21 -3.86 -4.36 9.60
C ARG A 21 -3.34 -3.08 8.98
N ALA A 22 -2.30 -3.13 8.17
CA ALA A 22 -1.83 -2.00 7.38
C ALA A 22 -2.65 -1.81 6.10
N ILE A 23 -3.36 -2.85 5.63
CA ILE A 23 -3.99 -2.92 4.32
C ILE A 23 -5.47 -2.56 4.41
N LEU A 24 -5.94 -1.68 3.54
CA LEU A 24 -7.33 -1.24 3.44
C LEU A 24 -7.86 -1.38 2.02
N PRO A 25 -9.11 -1.80 1.81
CA PRO A 25 -9.76 -1.69 0.52
C PRO A 25 -10.20 -0.24 0.28
N VAL A 26 -10.08 0.20 -0.96
CA VAL A 26 -10.54 1.50 -1.43
C VAL A 26 -11.49 1.30 -2.59
N SER A 27 -12.65 1.93 -2.52
CA SER A 27 -13.65 1.92 -3.60
C SER A 27 -13.93 3.33 -4.08
N ARG A 28 -14.27 3.48 -5.37
CA ARG A 28 -14.61 4.76 -5.98
C ARG A 28 -15.99 4.72 -6.62
N PHE A 29 -16.68 5.87 -6.62
CA PHE A 29 -18.06 6.00 -7.07
C PHE A 29 -18.26 7.31 -7.85
N ASP A 30 -19.04 7.27 -8.91
CA ASP A 30 -19.45 8.47 -9.65
C ASP A 30 -20.54 9.26 -8.91
N ARG A 31 -21.34 8.59 -8.09
CA ARG A 31 -22.41 9.15 -7.25
C ARG A 31 -22.50 8.40 -5.93
N PRO A 32 -23.01 9.01 -4.84
CA PRO A 32 -23.05 8.40 -3.50
C PRO A 32 -23.73 7.03 -3.42
N GLU A 33 -24.75 6.80 -4.27
CA GLU A 33 -25.56 5.58 -4.26
C GLU A 33 -25.26 4.66 -5.46
N ALA A 34 -24.27 5.02 -6.28
CA ALA A 34 -23.87 4.18 -7.40
C ALA A 34 -23.15 2.91 -6.92
N PRO A 35 -23.22 1.82 -7.69
CA PRO A 35 -22.30 0.71 -7.45
C PRO A 35 -20.86 1.18 -7.61
N ALA A 36 -19.92 0.53 -6.94
CA ALA A 36 -18.51 0.87 -7.06
C ALA A 36 -18.07 0.82 -8.53
N GLY A 37 -17.54 1.93 -9.03
CA GLY A 37 -17.00 2.05 -10.39
C GLY A 37 -15.60 1.47 -10.53
N GLY A 38 -15.01 1.05 -9.41
CA GLY A 38 -13.71 0.40 -9.32
C GLY A 38 -13.26 0.33 -7.88
N PHE A 39 -12.38 -0.60 -7.60
CA PHE A 39 -11.77 -0.76 -6.28
C PHE A 39 -10.30 -1.13 -6.42
N GLY A 40 -9.57 -0.94 -5.35
CA GLY A 40 -8.15 -1.23 -5.23
C GLY A 40 -7.77 -1.36 -3.76
N THR A 41 -6.49 -1.41 -3.53
CA THR A 41 -5.91 -1.52 -2.20
C THR A 41 -5.17 -0.24 -1.84
N ALA A 42 -5.25 0.16 -0.58
CA ALA A 42 -4.38 1.16 0.02
C ALA A 42 -3.68 0.58 1.24
N PHE A 43 -2.59 1.20 1.68
CA PHE A 43 -1.90 0.77 2.88
C PHE A 43 -1.28 1.94 3.64
N PHE A 44 -1.16 1.79 4.96
CA PHE A 44 -0.52 2.77 5.82
C PHE A 44 1.00 2.71 5.67
N TYR A 45 1.60 3.89 5.51
CA TYR A 45 3.03 4.10 5.43
C TYR A 45 3.47 5.20 6.39
N THR A 46 4.53 4.94 7.16
CA THR A 46 5.15 5.92 8.05
C THR A 46 6.50 6.31 7.49
N GLN A 47 6.61 7.58 7.09
CA GLN A 47 7.82 8.20 6.61
C GLN A 47 8.57 8.87 7.77
N LEU A 48 9.83 8.53 7.97
CA LEU A 48 10.71 9.25 8.89
C LEU A 48 11.18 10.55 8.23
N VAL A 49 10.87 11.68 8.84
CA VAL A 49 11.24 13.02 8.32
C VAL A 49 12.31 13.71 9.15
N GLY A 50 12.59 13.21 10.33
CA GLY A 50 13.63 13.74 11.21
C GLY A 50 13.60 13.09 12.58
N ALA A 51 14.49 13.53 13.47
CA ALA A 51 14.50 13.15 14.86
C ALA A 51 14.69 14.42 15.72
N THR A 52 14.07 14.44 16.90
CA THR A 52 14.23 15.45 17.93
C THR A 52 14.66 14.80 19.23
N ASP A 53 14.95 15.61 20.26
CA ASP A 53 15.28 15.08 21.60
C ASP A 53 14.12 14.28 22.22
N ASP A 54 12.89 14.54 21.77
CA ASP A 54 11.67 13.86 22.23
C ASP A 54 11.31 12.61 21.42
N GLY A 55 12.05 12.32 20.33
CA GLY A 55 11.86 11.15 19.49
C GLY A 55 11.83 11.43 17.99
N ASP A 56 11.45 10.42 17.22
CA ASP A 56 11.35 10.49 15.77
C ASP A 56 10.16 11.34 15.32
N VAL A 57 10.40 12.20 14.35
CA VAL A 57 9.35 12.97 13.66
C VAL A 57 8.95 12.20 12.41
N VAL A 58 7.69 11.83 12.34
CA VAL A 58 7.15 11.01 11.24
C VAL A 58 5.98 11.70 10.54
N HIS A 59 5.82 11.43 9.27
CA HIS A 59 4.60 11.68 8.52
C HIS A 59 3.91 10.36 8.21
N GLU A 60 2.63 10.27 8.53
CA GLU A 60 1.82 9.11 8.22
C GLU A 60 0.96 9.35 6.98
N TRP A 61 1.00 8.38 6.08
CA TRP A 61 0.34 8.41 4.79
C TRP A 61 -0.50 7.15 4.59
N LEU A 62 -1.61 7.29 3.89
CA LEU A 62 -2.27 6.18 3.22
C LEU A 62 -1.87 6.24 1.75
N LEU A 63 -1.23 5.19 1.23
CA LEU A 63 -0.73 5.11 -0.15
C LEU A 63 -1.61 4.19 -0.99
N THR A 64 -1.84 4.56 -2.25
CA THR A 64 -2.50 3.73 -3.26
C THR A 64 -2.04 4.13 -4.66
N ALA A 65 -2.49 3.40 -5.69
CA ALA A 65 -2.29 3.83 -7.07
C ALA A 65 -3.19 5.03 -7.40
N ASP A 66 -2.66 6.02 -8.08
CA ASP A 66 -3.37 7.26 -8.44
C ASP A 66 -4.68 6.99 -9.21
N ALA A 67 -4.67 5.99 -10.09
CA ALA A 67 -5.85 5.58 -10.85
C ALA A 67 -7.06 5.16 -10.01
N THR A 68 -6.87 4.78 -8.74
CA THR A 68 -7.97 4.38 -7.85
C THR A 68 -8.66 5.57 -7.16
N THR A 69 -8.11 6.78 -7.27
CA THR A 69 -8.55 7.95 -6.50
C THR A 69 -9.31 9.00 -7.30
N HIS A 70 -9.29 8.91 -8.64
CA HIS A 70 -9.96 9.87 -9.53
C HIS A 70 -11.46 9.65 -9.61
N ALA A 71 -12.19 10.05 -8.55
CA ALA A 71 -13.64 10.03 -8.51
C ALA A 71 -14.18 11.12 -7.57
N PRO A 72 -15.43 11.60 -7.78
CA PRO A 72 -16.05 12.57 -6.87
C PRO A 72 -16.38 11.98 -5.49
N TYR A 73 -16.59 10.68 -5.41
CA TYR A 73 -16.87 9.96 -4.16
C TYR A 73 -15.98 8.73 -4.04
N GLY A 74 -15.59 8.42 -2.82
CA GLY A 74 -14.85 7.19 -2.51
C GLY A 74 -15.18 6.67 -1.13
N GLU A 75 -14.68 5.48 -0.86
CA GLU A 75 -14.89 4.78 0.40
C GLU A 75 -13.61 4.06 0.80
N ILE A 76 -13.24 4.19 2.05
CA ILE A 76 -12.20 3.37 2.69
C ILE A 76 -12.91 2.31 3.53
N GLY A 77 -12.68 1.06 3.20
CA GLY A 77 -13.29 -0.06 3.89
C GLY A 77 -12.69 -0.28 5.27
N LEU A 78 -13.57 -0.51 6.24
CA LEU A 78 -13.21 -0.82 7.61
C LEU A 78 -13.49 -2.29 7.95
N ARG A 79 -12.86 -2.77 9.00
CA ARG A 79 -13.08 -4.10 9.57
C ARG A 79 -12.74 -4.07 11.07
N PRO A 80 -13.34 -4.97 11.88
CA PRO A 80 -13.18 -4.95 13.34
C PRO A 80 -11.73 -5.01 13.83
N SER A 81 -10.85 -5.69 13.07
CA SER A 81 -9.45 -5.87 13.46
C SER A 81 -8.60 -4.60 13.44
N ILE A 82 -9.04 -3.53 12.75
CA ILE A 82 -8.30 -2.26 12.61
C ILE A 82 -8.82 -1.14 13.48
N THR A 83 -9.83 -1.39 14.31
CA THR A 83 -10.42 -0.40 15.22
C THR A 83 -10.32 -0.83 16.67
N GLU A 84 -10.29 0.13 17.59
CA GLU A 84 -10.37 -0.09 19.04
C GLU A 84 -11.39 0.86 19.67
N PRO A 85 -12.43 0.35 20.38
CA PRO A 85 -12.70 -1.10 20.53
C PRO A 85 -13.00 -1.75 19.17
N ALA A 86 -12.72 -3.06 19.07
CA ALA A 86 -13.16 -3.84 17.92
C ALA A 86 -14.67 -3.65 17.76
N ASP A 87 -15.18 -3.59 16.54
CA ASP A 87 -16.58 -3.32 16.22
C ASP A 87 -17.09 -1.87 16.45
N ALA A 88 -16.25 -0.95 16.89
CA ALA A 88 -16.64 0.46 17.04
C ALA A 88 -17.00 1.12 15.71
N ALA A 89 -16.35 0.71 14.62
CA ALA A 89 -16.65 1.16 13.27
C ALA A 89 -17.46 0.08 12.53
N SER A 90 -18.76 0.28 12.44
CA SER A 90 -19.68 -0.62 11.74
C SER A 90 -19.86 -0.28 10.25
N GLU A 91 -19.39 0.90 9.84
CA GLU A 91 -19.59 1.43 8.49
C GLU A 91 -18.25 1.90 7.90
N ASP A 92 -18.13 1.72 6.60
CA ASP A 92 -16.98 2.22 5.83
C ASP A 92 -16.93 3.76 5.83
N ILE A 93 -15.74 4.31 5.72
CA ILE A 93 -15.55 5.77 5.66
C ILE A 93 -15.87 6.24 4.24
N ARG A 94 -17.03 6.85 4.06
CA ARG A 94 -17.43 7.48 2.80
C ARG A 94 -16.94 8.92 2.73
N MET A 95 -16.33 9.27 1.63
CA MET A 95 -15.71 10.58 1.41
C MET A 95 -16.29 11.26 0.18
N PRO A 96 -17.00 12.38 0.35
CA PRO A 96 -17.23 13.32 -0.76
C PRO A 96 -15.93 14.03 -1.10
N ASP A 97 -15.82 14.53 -2.33
CA ASP A 97 -14.58 15.15 -2.85
C ASP A 97 -13.37 14.22 -2.70
N PHE A 98 -13.58 12.95 -3.07
CA PHE A 98 -12.60 11.90 -2.82
C PHE A 98 -11.27 12.18 -3.49
N ALA A 99 -11.29 12.61 -4.76
CA ALA A 99 -10.05 12.98 -5.46
C ALA A 99 -9.31 14.11 -4.74
N GLY A 100 -10.01 15.12 -4.23
CA GLY A 100 -9.39 16.25 -3.52
C GLY A 100 -8.77 15.89 -2.16
N ARG A 101 -8.98 14.66 -1.65
CA ARG A 101 -8.36 14.18 -0.40
C ARG A 101 -6.95 13.67 -0.59
N TRP A 102 -6.52 13.44 -1.83
CA TRP A 102 -5.25 12.81 -2.16
C TRP A 102 -4.25 13.81 -2.72
N LEU A 103 -3.01 13.66 -2.33
CA LEU A 103 -1.87 14.24 -3.02
C LEU A 103 -1.57 13.34 -4.23
N HIS A 104 -1.90 13.82 -5.42
CA HIS A 104 -1.66 13.10 -6.67
C HIS A 104 -0.21 13.27 -7.13
N LEU A 105 0.44 12.15 -7.44
CA LEU A 105 1.82 12.07 -7.93
C LEU A 105 1.81 11.37 -9.31
N PRO A 106 1.25 12.02 -10.33
CA PRO A 106 0.94 11.37 -11.61
C PRO A 106 2.19 10.88 -12.35
N GLU A 107 3.35 11.49 -12.15
CA GLU A 107 4.61 11.09 -12.78
C GLU A 107 5.05 9.67 -12.38
N ILE A 108 4.61 9.20 -11.22
CA ILE A 108 4.89 7.85 -10.71
C ILE A 108 3.63 7.00 -10.53
N GLY A 109 2.45 7.52 -10.88
CA GLY A 109 1.16 6.84 -10.78
C GLY A 109 0.67 6.54 -9.37
N VAL A 110 1.08 7.32 -8.36
CA VAL A 110 0.77 7.13 -6.93
C VAL A 110 -0.08 8.27 -6.40
N ALA A 111 -0.97 7.95 -5.47
CA ALA A 111 -1.67 8.92 -4.64
C ALA A 111 -1.37 8.67 -3.16
N ALA A 112 -1.18 9.75 -2.40
CA ALA A 112 -0.89 9.72 -0.97
C ALA A 112 -1.90 10.60 -0.21
N MET A 113 -2.54 10.07 0.83
CA MET A 113 -3.44 10.83 1.70
C MET A 113 -2.80 10.97 3.08
N PRO A 114 -2.66 12.19 3.63
CA PRO A 114 -2.26 12.37 5.03
C PRO A 114 -3.31 11.75 5.97
N THR A 115 -2.87 10.97 6.96
CA THR A 115 -3.80 10.21 7.82
C THR A 115 -4.46 11.04 8.92
N GLY A 116 -4.01 12.29 9.16
CA GLY A 116 -4.58 13.16 10.21
C GLY A 116 -6.09 13.29 10.14
N GLY A 117 -6.67 13.39 8.94
CA GLY A 117 -8.12 13.42 8.76
C GLY A 117 -8.83 12.11 9.15
N LEU A 118 -8.16 10.97 8.98
CA LEU A 118 -8.67 9.66 9.38
C LEU A 118 -8.62 9.51 10.91
N HIS A 119 -7.56 9.99 11.55
CA HIS A 119 -7.46 10.01 13.02
C HIS A 119 -8.54 10.90 13.64
N GLY A 120 -8.73 12.12 13.13
CA GLY A 120 -9.81 13.00 13.59
C GLY A 120 -11.20 12.38 13.38
N TYR A 121 -11.44 11.72 12.25
CA TYR A 121 -12.70 11.02 12.00
C TYR A 121 -12.99 9.94 13.06
N ALA A 122 -11.98 9.18 13.47
CA ALA A 122 -12.09 8.15 14.50
C ALA A 122 -12.34 8.77 15.87
N GLU A 123 -11.59 9.81 16.23
CA GLU A 123 -11.70 10.51 17.51
C GLU A 123 -13.09 11.12 17.70
N ASP A 124 -13.65 11.78 16.69
CA ASP A 124 -15.00 12.36 16.68
C ASP A 124 -16.09 11.30 16.96
N ARG A 125 -15.80 10.03 16.71
CA ARG A 125 -16.72 8.89 16.91
C ARG A 125 -16.40 8.04 18.14
N GLY A 126 -15.36 8.43 18.89
CA GLY A 126 -14.97 7.78 20.13
C GLY A 126 -14.28 6.42 19.95
N TRP A 127 -13.59 6.21 18.83
CA TRP A 127 -12.76 5.03 18.60
C TRP A 127 -11.36 5.42 18.11
N HIS A 128 -10.44 4.46 18.11
CA HIS A 128 -9.06 4.66 17.64
C HIS A 128 -8.68 3.64 16.57
N TRP A 129 -7.76 4.03 15.71
CA TRP A 129 -7.14 3.11 14.78
C TRP A 129 -6.20 2.16 15.51
N ARG A 130 -6.31 0.88 15.16
CA ARG A 130 -5.39 -0.18 15.59
C ARG A 130 -4.68 -0.76 14.39
N THR A 131 -4.04 0.10 13.63
CA THR A 131 -3.36 -0.28 12.40
C THR A 131 -1.92 -0.74 12.64
N GLN A 132 -1.40 -1.46 11.67
CA GLN A 132 0.01 -1.67 11.43
C GLN A 132 0.43 -0.76 10.29
N GLN A 133 1.73 -0.62 10.04
CA GLN A 133 2.23 0.31 9.03
C GLN A 133 3.46 -0.27 8.34
N VAL A 134 3.61 -0.01 7.05
CA VAL A 134 4.89 -0.12 6.37
C VAL A 134 5.73 1.07 6.83
N THR A 135 6.79 0.83 7.59
CA THR A 135 7.68 1.89 8.07
C THR A 135 8.82 2.13 7.08
N ASP A 136 9.51 3.27 7.22
CA ASP A 136 10.70 3.57 6.43
C ASP A 136 11.83 2.52 6.59
N ALA A 137 11.87 1.82 7.72
CA ALA A 137 12.82 0.73 7.96
C ALA A 137 12.52 -0.51 7.11
N VAL A 138 11.24 -0.76 6.82
CA VAL A 138 10.77 -1.88 5.99
C VAL A 138 10.72 -1.49 4.50
N ALA A 139 10.44 -0.22 4.20
CA ALA A 139 10.38 0.28 2.84
C ALA A 139 11.79 0.29 2.19
N ALA A 140 11.91 -0.38 1.04
CA ALA A 140 13.18 -0.57 0.35
C ALA A 140 13.89 0.76 0.03
N GLN A 141 15.18 0.80 0.24
CA GLN A 141 16.03 1.89 -0.19
C GLN A 141 16.46 1.68 -1.66
N ALA A 142 16.99 2.74 -2.28
CA ALA A 142 17.36 2.71 -3.70
C ALA A 142 18.35 1.60 -4.06
N ASP A 143 19.29 1.27 -3.15
CA ASP A 143 20.26 0.20 -3.34
C ASP A 143 19.61 -1.20 -3.34
N ALA A 144 18.63 -1.45 -2.45
CA ALA A 144 17.86 -2.69 -2.44
C ALA A 144 17.00 -2.83 -3.71
N ILE A 145 16.34 -1.74 -4.13
CA ILE A 145 15.58 -1.70 -5.38
C ILE A 145 16.48 -1.95 -6.59
N ALA A 146 17.70 -1.40 -6.60
CA ALA A 146 18.67 -1.59 -7.69
C ALA A 146 19.18 -3.04 -7.80
N ARG A 147 19.13 -3.83 -6.72
CA ARG A 147 19.49 -5.27 -6.74
C ARG A 147 18.46 -6.16 -7.42
N VAL A 148 17.22 -5.72 -7.57
CA VAL A 148 16.23 -6.46 -8.36
C VAL A 148 16.66 -6.41 -9.82
N GLY A 149 17.04 -7.57 -10.36
CA GLY A 149 17.59 -7.70 -11.71
C GLY A 149 16.55 -8.09 -12.77
N ALA A 150 17.06 -8.40 -13.97
CA ALA A 150 16.24 -8.93 -15.07
C ALA A 150 15.81 -10.39 -14.83
N GLU A 151 16.49 -11.13 -13.95
CA GLU A 151 16.06 -12.46 -13.53
C GLU A 151 14.93 -12.35 -12.51
N PRO A 152 13.88 -13.19 -12.64
CA PRO A 152 12.75 -13.15 -11.72
C PRO A 152 13.16 -13.42 -10.26
N SER A 153 12.63 -12.60 -9.35
CA SER A 153 12.73 -12.80 -7.90
C SER A 153 11.35 -12.99 -7.28
N ALA A 154 11.27 -13.64 -6.13
CA ALA A 154 10.03 -13.81 -5.40
C ALA A 154 9.47 -12.44 -4.99
N ALA A 155 8.18 -12.25 -5.17
CA ALA A 155 7.43 -11.07 -4.74
C ALA A 155 6.12 -11.49 -4.05
N PHE A 156 5.81 -10.80 -2.96
CA PHE A 156 4.64 -11.04 -2.14
C PHE A 156 3.75 -9.81 -2.18
N VAL A 157 2.51 -9.96 -2.62
CA VAL A 157 1.56 -8.85 -2.78
C VAL A 157 0.36 -9.09 -1.88
N LEU A 158 0.04 -8.11 -1.03
CA LEU A 158 -1.07 -8.19 -0.08
C LEU A 158 -2.19 -7.23 -0.50
N ALA A 159 -3.42 -7.73 -0.59
CA ALA A 159 -4.59 -6.95 -0.96
C ALA A 159 -5.83 -7.31 -0.15
N LEU A 160 -6.83 -6.44 -0.18
CA LEU A 160 -8.13 -6.65 0.45
C LEU A 160 -9.28 -6.39 -0.52
N GLY A 161 -10.32 -7.21 -0.42
CA GLY A 161 -11.56 -6.99 -1.18
C GLY A 161 -11.48 -7.36 -2.64
N VAL A 162 -10.61 -8.26 -3.01
CA VAL A 162 -10.35 -8.65 -4.42
C VAL A 162 -11.48 -9.49 -5.00
N ALA A 163 -12.14 -10.29 -4.18
CA ALA A 163 -13.18 -11.22 -4.62
C ALA A 163 -14.50 -10.58 -5.07
N GLY A 164 -14.73 -9.30 -4.75
CA GLY A 164 -15.89 -8.53 -5.26
C GLY A 164 -17.25 -8.97 -4.71
N ASP A 165 -17.32 -9.87 -3.74
CA ASP A 165 -18.54 -10.45 -3.16
C ASP A 165 -19.04 -9.78 -1.87
N GLY A 166 -18.46 -8.64 -1.52
CA GLY A 166 -18.74 -7.93 -0.27
C GLY A 166 -17.98 -8.45 0.95
N ALA A 167 -17.44 -9.67 0.92
CA ALA A 167 -16.40 -10.09 1.83
C ALA A 167 -15.11 -9.33 1.49
N ARG A 168 -14.33 -8.97 2.48
CA ARG A 168 -13.05 -8.27 2.30
C ARG A 168 -11.93 -9.08 2.94
N PRO A 169 -11.70 -10.33 2.49
CA PRO A 169 -10.63 -11.13 3.02
C PRO A 169 -9.28 -10.49 2.67
N LEU A 170 -8.32 -10.65 3.55
CA LEU A 170 -6.92 -10.39 3.22
C LEU A 170 -6.46 -11.52 2.30
N GLU A 171 -5.95 -11.14 1.15
CA GLU A 171 -5.35 -12.05 0.18
C GLU A 171 -3.87 -11.72 0.04
N ALA A 172 -3.06 -12.74 -0.08
CA ALA A 172 -1.66 -12.61 -0.41
C ALA A 172 -1.34 -13.52 -1.59
N VAL A 173 -0.70 -12.98 -2.60
CA VAL A 173 -0.23 -13.75 -3.76
C VAL A 173 1.29 -13.75 -3.81
N ILE A 174 1.84 -14.87 -4.25
CA ILE A 174 3.26 -15.05 -4.49
C ILE A 174 3.46 -14.95 -5.99
N GLU A 175 4.17 -13.93 -6.41
CA GLU A 175 4.41 -13.61 -7.81
C GLU A 175 5.90 -13.47 -8.10
N ARG A 176 6.23 -13.04 -9.29
CA ARG A 176 7.62 -12.77 -9.69
C ARG A 176 7.77 -11.30 -10.06
N VAL A 177 8.77 -10.67 -9.45
CA VAL A 177 9.19 -9.32 -9.82
C VAL A 177 10.45 -9.40 -10.68
N VAL A 178 10.50 -8.56 -11.70
CA VAL A 178 11.64 -8.42 -12.61
C VAL A 178 11.91 -6.95 -12.87
N ARG A 179 13.13 -6.65 -13.29
CA ARG A 179 13.48 -5.34 -13.84
C ARG A 179 13.27 -5.36 -15.35
N ASP A 180 12.56 -4.35 -15.83
CA ASP A 180 12.32 -4.08 -17.26
C ASP A 180 12.79 -2.66 -17.57
N GLY A 181 14.00 -2.51 -18.10
CA GLY A 181 14.66 -1.21 -18.19
C GLY A 181 14.94 -0.59 -16.83
N ASP A 182 14.40 0.60 -16.61
CA ASP A 182 14.53 1.34 -15.34
C ASP A 182 13.39 1.02 -14.35
N ASP A 183 12.41 0.24 -14.76
CA ASP A 183 11.20 -0.05 -13.97
C ASP A 183 11.21 -1.45 -13.39
N LEU A 184 10.55 -1.62 -12.25
CA LEU A 184 10.19 -2.92 -11.71
C LEU A 184 8.77 -3.27 -12.13
N ARG A 185 8.52 -4.57 -12.36
CA ARG A 185 7.19 -5.06 -12.68
C ARG A 185 6.92 -6.44 -12.13
N ILE A 186 5.67 -6.68 -11.75
CA ILE A 186 5.13 -8.04 -11.54
C ILE A 186 4.86 -8.62 -12.93
N SER A 187 5.35 -9.83 -13.18
CA SER A 187 5.31 -10.47 -14.51
C SER A 187 3.96 -11.08 -14.88
N THR A 188 3.00 -11.06 -13.97
CA THR A 188 1.66 -11.65 -14.11
C THR A 188 0.59 -10.58 -14.02
N GLU A 189 -0.51 -10.75 -14.74
CA GLU A 189 -1.71 -9.92 -14.54
C GLU A 189 -2.42 -10.31 -13.24
N LEU A 190 -2.67 -9.31 -12.40
CA LEU A 190 -3.40 -9.44 -11.15
C LEU A 190 -4.82 -8.88 -11.31
N PRO A 191 -5.80 -9.38 -10.54
CA PRO A 191 -7.11 -8.75 -10.45
C PRO A 191 -7.03 -7.27 -10.08
N SER A 192 -7.99 -6.45 -10.52
CA SER A 192 -7.98 -5.00 -10.32
C SER A 192 -7.88 -4.57 -8.86
N GLY A 193 -8.38 -5.36 -7.92
CA GLY A 193 -8.29 -5.11 -6.49
C GLY A 193 -6.86 -5.07 -5.94
N TYR A 194 -5.89 -5.63 -6.64
CA TYR A 194 -4.47 -5.53 -6.28
C TYR A 194 -3.82 -4.21 -6.67
N VAL A 195 -4.47 -3.38 -7.48
CA VAL A 195 -3.93 -2.05 -7.84
C VAL A 195 -3.83 -1.20 -6.58
N GLY A 196 -2.64 -0.71 -6.28
CA GLY A 196 -2.30 0.02 -5.05
C GLY A 196 -1.77 -0.86 -3.91
N ALA A 197 -1.79 -2.19 -4.04
CA ALA A 197 -1.30 -3.11 -3.03
C ALA A 197 0.22 -3.02 -2.84
N PRO A 198 0.76 -3.13 -1.60
CA PRO A 198 2.19 -3.16 -1.37
C PRO A 198 2.82 -4.44 -1.93
N VAL A 199 4.02 -4.30 -2.48
CA VAL A 199 4.85 -5.36 -3.06
C VAL A 199 6.06 -5.57 -2.19
N PHE A 200 6.24 -6.78 -1.64
CA PHE A 200 7.41 -7.15 -0.85
C PHE A 200 8.33 -8.05 -1.67
N GLY A 201 9.62 -7.80 -1.57
CA GLY A 201 10.67 -8.66 -2.10
C GLY A 201 11.49 -9.24 -0.95
N ALA A 202 12.01 -10.44 -1.17
CA ALA A 202 12.97 -11.07 -0.29
C ALA A 202 14.39 -10.79 -0.80
N ASP A 203 15.27 -10.34 0.09
CA ASP A 203 16.68 -10.09 -0.17
C ASP A 203 17.51 -10.76 0.93
N ALA A 204 18.74 -11.16 0.63
CA ALA A 204 19.67 -11.60 1.68
C ALA A 204 20.32 -10.36 2.29
N ASP A 205 20.29 -10.27 3.62
CA ASP A 205 21.05 -9.26 4.32
C ASP A 205 22.57 -9.57 4.31
N PRO A 206 23.43 -8.68 4.81
CA PRO A 206 24.87 -8.92 4.84
C PRO A 206 25.32 -10.15 5.64
N ASP A 207 24.50 -10.59 6.60
CA ASP A 207 24.75 -11.75 7.44
C ASP A 207 24.20 -13.04 6.81
N GLY A 208 23.51 -12.93 5.69
CA GLY A 208 22.92 -14.03 4.93
C GLY A 208 21.51 -14.41 5.37
N ASP A 209 20.93 -13.66 6.30
CA ASP A 209 19.56 -13.85 6.73
C ASP A 209 18.58 -13.24 5.69
N LEU A 210 17.36 -13.79 5.66
CA LEU A 210 16.33 -13.33 4.75
C LEU A 210 15.70 -12.03 5.26
N ALA A 211 15.89 -10.95 4.53
CA ALA A 211 15.28 -9.66 4.82
C ALA A 211 14.11 -9.38 3.87
N LEU A 212 12.94 -9.09 4.43
CA LEU A 212 11.77 -8.66 3.66
C LEU A 212 11.76 -7.14 3.54
N ARG A 213 11.63 -6.63 2.32
CA ARG A 213 11.57 -5.21 2.01
C ARG A 213 10.35 -4.89 1.16
N CYS A 214 9.61 -3.85 1.54
CA CYS A 214 8.55 -3.34 0.68
C CYS A 214 9.16 -2.55 -0.48
N LEU A 215 9.12 -3.13 -1.68
CA LEU A 215 9.70 -2.54 -2.89
C LEU A 215 8.91 -1.32 -3.37
N GLY A 216 7.59 -1.32 -3.18
CA GLY A 216 6.69 -0.28 -3.68
C GLY A 216 5.24 -0.75 -3.70
N LEU A 217 4.46 -0.23 -4.64
CA LEU A 217 3.05 -0.61 -4.83
C LEU A 217 2.73 -0.95 -6.29
N VAL A 218 1.69 -1.79 -6.45
CA VAL A 218 1.19 -2.25 -7.76
C VAL A 218 0.50 -1.11 -8.49
N LEU A 219 0.91 -0.82 -9.71
CA LEU A 219 0.22 0.09 -10.63
C LEU A 219 -0.75 -0.67 -11.55
N PRO A 220 -1.67 0.03 -12.25
CA PRO A 220 -2.54 -0.61 -13.23
C PRO A 220 -1.74 -1.42 -14.27
N GLY A 221 -2.22 -2.62 -14.56
CA GLY A 221 -1.63 -3.51 -15.57
C GLY A 221 -1.77 -2.96 -16.99
N ASN A 222 -0.94 -3.47 -17.88
CA ASN A 222 -0.90 -3.08 -19.29
C ASN A 222 -1.01 -4.26 -20.28
N GLY A 223 -1.52 -5.40 -19.81
CA GLY A 223 -1.66 -6.64 -20.58
C GLY A 223 -0.41 -7.54 -20.59
N THR A 224 0.67 -7.12 -19.93
CA THR A 224 1.90 -7.90 -19.78
C THR A 224 2.38 -8.00 -18.33
N GLY A 225 1.50 -7.65 -17.38
CA GLY A 225 1.74 -7.59 -15.94
C GLY A 225 1.58 -6.17 -15.40
N HIS A 226 2.07 -5.92 -14.19
CA HIS A 226 1.87 -4.68 -13.47
C HIS A 226 3.19 -3.95 -13.21
N PRO A 227 3.36 -2.68 -13.61
CA PRO A 227 4.46 -1.86 -13.12
C PRO A 227 4.38 -1.71 -11.59
N VAL A 228 5.53 -1.49 -10.95
CA VAL A 228 5.64 -1.22 -9.51
C VAL A 228 6.17 0.20 -9.33
N ALA A 229 5.40 1.06 -8.67
CA ALA A 229 5.91 2.34 -8.21
C ALA A 229 6.83 2.09 -7.01
N THR A 230 8.13 2.34 -7.16
CA THR A 230 9.14 1.97 -6.17
C THR A 230 9.26 3.00 -5.05
N PHE A 231 9.65 2.56 -3.84
CA PHE A 231 9.68 3.42 -2.65
C PHE A 231 10.70 4.55 -2.72
N ASP A 232 11.79 4.41 -3.44
CA ASP A 232 12.74 5.51 -3.68
C ASP A 232 12.08 6.65 -4.47
N ARG A 233 11.30 6.32 -5.52
CA ARG A 233 10.51 7.29 -6.29
C ARG A 233 9.36 7.88 -5.46
N ILE A 234 8.65 7.06 -4.67
CA ILE A 234 7.56 7.51 -3.79
C ILE A 234 8.07 8.54 -2.79
N ARG A 235 9.15 8.23 -2.06
CA ARG A 235 9.76 9.17 -1.11
C ARG A 235 10.15 10.49 -1.76
N SER A 236 10.83 10.41 -2.90
CA SER A 236 11.28 11.59 -3.64
C SER A 236 10.12 12.46 -4.11
N ALA A 237 9.05 11.85 -4.62
CA ALA A 237 7.88 12.57 -5.11
C ALA A 237 7.09 13.23 -3.95
N ILE A 238 6.88 12.52 -2.83
CA ILE A 238 6.23 13.09 -1.63
C ILE A 238 7.06 14.27 -1.10
N ALA A 239 8.38 14.11 -0.97
CA ALA A 239 9.26 15.18 -0.49
C ALA A 239 9.19 16.42 -1.39
N ALA A 240 9.23 16.24 -2.71
CA ALA A 240 9.12 17.34 -3.67
C ALA A 240 7.76 18.04 -3.63
N ALA A 241 6.68 17.29 -3.47
CA ALA A 241 5.33 17.85 -3.38
C ALA A 241 5.14 18.62 -2.07
N THR A 242 5.54 18.05 -0.93
CA THR A 242 5.38 18.69 0.40
C THR A 242 6.29 19.91 0.59
N ALA A 243 7.45 19.97 -0.06
CA ALA A 243 8.32 21.14 -0.02
C ALA A 243 7.68 22.40 -0.64
N ARG A 244 6.70 22.25 -1.52
CA ARG A 244 5.98 23.38 -2.17
C ARG A 244 4.95 24.04 -1.24
N TYR A 245 4.63 23.43 -0.12
CA TYR A 245 3.63 23.92 0.87
C TYR A 245 4.28 24.45 2.16
N ARG A 246 5.62 24.47 2.23
CA ARG A 246 6.41 25.12 3.29
C ARG A 246 6.86 26.49 2.83
#